data_1bec69f37f5a1753b3e26cff7edd2b59
#
_entry.id   1bec69f37f5a1753b3e26cff7edd2b59
#
_cell.length_a   1.000
_cell.length_b   1.000
_cell.length_c   1.000
_cell.angle_alpha   90.00
_cell.angle_beta   90.00
_cell.angle_gamma   90.00
#
_symmetry.space_group_name_H-M   'P 1'
#
loop_
_entity.id
_entity.type
_entity.pdbx_description
1 polymer ?
#
loop_
_entity_poly.entity_id
_entity_poly.type
_entity_poly.pdbx_seq_one_letter_code
_entity_poly.pdbx_strand_id
1 'polypeptide(L)'
;MKRLLRTGLSFCLVLSILAGLMTLTSSCSSHSKSTTTEDSTHLSIGVMPSIDYLPIAVAEQQGFFSRPIDIVRFASPMERDAALQTGSVDASVTDYMGAMLLHSKGLKVSLPIACQGGFRMVFGQGKELSSIADLRNKHIGLSSNTLIDYATERALVDASGKPFPYTRVEVQKIPIRLEMLSSGELDAAILPEPFATIGASKGLKTIEVPNQLTVGITGLLFQDAALANKAEAVKSFVEGYNKAIAYMAQHPRQEWSGALEKLLGVPAELALKIPLPTYTEVTLPKAADLQPILEWMKNKGLVPATYTAEGLVRPIVAE
;
A
#
# COMPACT_ATOMS: atom_id res chain seq x y z
N MET A 1 -62.63 11.62 -28.55
CA MET A 1 -63.90 11.89 -27.84
C MET A 1 -63.56 12.42 -26.47
N LYS A 2 -63.95 13.68 -26.28
CA LYS A 2 -64.65 14.32 -25.17
C LYS A 2 -63.96 14.20 -23.77
N ARG A 3 -63.46 15.26 -23.26
CA ARG A 3 -64.00 16.49 -22.63
C ARG A 3 -63.72 16.42 -21.15
N LEU A 4 -63.06 17.31 -20.54
CA LEU A 4 -63.35 18.71 -20.07
C LEU A 4 -63.32 18.73 -18.53
N LEU A 5 -62.45 19.58 -17.99
CA LEU A 5 -62.77 20.85 -17.27
C LEU A 5 -63.49 20.67 -15.92
N ARG A 6 -63.03 21.26 -14.84
CA ARG A 6 -63.24 22.66 -14.39
C ARG A 6 -62.74 22.79 -12.93
N THR A 7 -61.91 23.72 -12.59
CA THR A 7 -62.12 25.05 -12.00
C THR A 7 -62.61 25.10 -10.55
N GLY A 8 -62.01 26.00 -9.78
CA GLY A 8 -62.50 26.67 -8.59
C GLY A 8 -61.39 27.11 -7.68
N LEU A 9 -60.81 28.16 -7.70
CA LEU A 9 -60.93 29.59 -7.38
C LEU A 9 -61.74 29.88 -6.10
N SER A 10 -61.11 30.48 -5.08
CA SER A 10 -61.55 31.60 -4.22
C SER A 10 -60.72 31.62 -2.95
N PHE A 11 -59.84 32.59 -2.72
CA PHE A 11 -60.12 33.92 -2.17
C PHE A 11 -60.66 33.89 -0.73
N CYS A 12 -59.85 34.30 0.25
CA CYS A 12 -60.17 35.39 1.16
C CYS A 12 -59.03 35.80 2.09
N LEU A 13 -58.72 37.00 1.98
CA LEU A 13 -57.93 37.94 2.76
C LEU A 13 -58.57 38.15 4.14
N VAL A 14 -57.82 38.14 5.24
CA VAL A 14 -58.09 39.03 6.40
C VAL A 14 -56.77 39.42 7.07
N LEU A 15 -56.61 40.70 7.13
CA LEU A 15 -55.61 41.51 7.76
C LEU A 15 -55.87 41.56 9.27
N SER A 16 -54.85 41.38 10.11
CA SER A 16 -54.86 41.97 11.44
C SER A 16 -53.47 42.29 11.92
N ILE A 17 -53.22 43.57 12.02
CA ILE A 17 -52.03 44.20 12.62
C ILE A 17 -52.19 44.13 14.15
N LEU A 18 -51.15 43.65 14.84
CA LEU A 18 -50.94 44.11 16.25
C LEU A 18 -49.38 44.16 16.49
N ALA A 19 -48.99 45.38 16.84
CA ALA A 19 -47.64 45.75 17.19
C ALA A 19 -47.28 45.13 18.56
N GLY A 20 -46.12 44.54 18.63
CA GLY A 20 -45.49 44.11 19.87
C GLY A 20 -43.97 44.29 19.76
N LEU A 21 -43.50 45.36 20.30
CA LEU A 21 -42.12 45.76 20.52
C LEU A 21 -41.46 44.75 21.45
N MET A 22 -40.47 43.96 21.03
CA MET A 22 -39.55 43.30 21.97
C MET A 22 -38.16 43.14 21.34
N THR A 23 -37.30 43.92 21.88
CA THR A 23 -35.83 43.77 22.09
C THR A 23 -35.08 42.74 21.26
N LEU A 24 -34.30 43.24 20.32
CA LEU A 24 -33.19 42.60 19.68
C LEU A 24 -32.10 42.32 20.72
N THR A 25 -32.03 41.10 21.22
CA THR A 25 -30.80 40.57 21.76
C THR A 25 -30.09 39.87 20.62
N SER A 26 -29.11 40.54 20.03
CA SER A 26 -28.12 39.95 19.13
C SER A 26 -27.30 38.92 19.92
N SER A 27 -27.76 37.68 19.92
CA SER A 27 -26.91 36.55 20.29
C SER A 27 -26.01 36.31 19.09
N CYS A 28 -24.79 36.86 19.12
CA CYS A 28 -23.67 36.41 18.33
C CYS A 28 -23.38 34.97 18.76
N SER A 29 -24.04 33.99 18.12
CA SER A 29 -23.55 32.67 18.05
C SER A 29 -22.26 32.72 17.22
N SER A 30 -21.14 32.91 17.93
CA SER A 30 -19.83 32.50 17.40
C SER A 30 -19.97 31.04 17.04
N HIS A 31 -20.16 30.77 15.76
CA HIS A 31 -19.82 29.47 15.17
C HIS A 31 -18.33 29.27 15.43
N SER A 32 -18.03 28.73 16.60
CA SER A 32 -16.78 28.01 16.78
C SER A 32 -16.78 26.97 15.67
N LYS A 33 -16.02 27.19 14.60
CA LYS A 33 -15.46 26.07 13.84
C LYS A 33 -14.92 25.14 14.92
N SER A 34 -15.60 24.06 15.20
CA SER A 34 -14.99 22.92 15.85
C SER A 34 -13.92 22.49 14.84
N THR A 35 -12.73 22.97 15.01
CA THR A 35 -11.53 22.25 14.65
C THR A 35 -11.71 20.92 15.37
N THR A 36 -12.16 19.90 14.66
CA THR A 36 -11.92 18.52 15.06
C THR A 36 -10.44 18.50 15.36
N THR A 37 -10.06 18.50 16.63
CA THR A 37 -8.73 18.13 17.07
C THR A 37 -8.54 16.75 16.47
N GLU A 38 -7.75 16.67 15.38
CA GLU A 38 -7.26 15.39 14.85
C GLU A 38 -6.75 14.64 16.07
N ASP A 39 -7.25 13.42 16.28
CA ASP A 39 -6.87 12.64 17.45
C ASP A 39 -5.38 12.33 17.33
N SER A 40 -4.57 13.18 17.98
CA SER A 40 -3.10 13.11 17.95
C SER A 40 -2.55 11.81 18.57
N THR A 41 -3.43 11.03 19.21
CA THR A 41 -3.05 9.78 19.89
C THR A 41 -3.23 8.54 19.02
N HIS A 42 -3.85 8.68 17.84
CA HIS A 42 -4.23 7.58 16.96
C HIS A 42 -3.51 7.67 15.61
N LEU A 43 -3.00 6.54 15.10
CA LEU A 43 -2.33 6.45 13.80
C LEU A 43 -3.00 5.40 12.91
N SER A 44 -3.32 5.76 11.67
CA SER A 44 -3.89 4.86 10.68
C SER A 44 -2.87 4.51 9.60
N ILE A 45 -2.68 3.21 9.33
CA ILE A 45 -1.67 2.70 8.41
C ILE A 45 -2.32 1.85 7.32
N GLY A 46 -2.17 2.28 6.07
CA GLY A 46 -2.60 1.54 4.89
C GLY A 46 -1.61 0.42 4.54
N VAL A 47 -2.12 -0.79 4.34
CA VAL A 47 -1.31 -1.96 4.00
C VAL A 47 -1.96 -2.78 2.88
N MET A 48 -1.16 -3.61 2.22
CA MET A 48 -1.64 -4.66 1.33
C MET A 48 -1.30 -6.03 1.93
N PRO A 49 -2.01 -7.13 1.57
CA PRO A 49 -1.66 -8.47 2.02
C PRO A 49 -0.29 -8.91 1.50
N SER A 50 0.76 -8.56 2.20
CA SER A 50 2.17 -8.82 1.87
C SER A 50 2.99 -8.92 3.14
N ILE A 51 4.10 -9.65 3.08
CA ILE A 51 4.96 -9.89 4.25
C ILE A 51 5.78 -8.67 4.67
N ASP A 52 5.82 -7.62 3.87
CA ASP A 52 6.57 -6.39 4.18
C ASP A 52 6.01 -5.59 5.35
N TYR A 53 4.74 -5.82 5.74
CA TYR A 53 4.19 -5.25 6.97
C TYR A 53 4.06 -6.27 8.12
N LEU A 54 4.65 -7.47 7.99
CA LEU A 54 4.57 -8.50 9.03
C LEU A 54 5.02 -8.02 10.43
N PRO A 55 6.09 -7.22 10.59
CA PRO A 55 6.45 -6.70 11.90
C PRO A 55 5.34 -5.86 12.54
N ILE A 56 4.59 -5.09 11.74
CA ILE A 56 3.43 -4.31 12.22
C ILE A 56 2.33 -5.25 12.70
N ALA A 57 2.04 -6.32 11.96
CA ALA A 57 1.03 -7.31 12.32
C ALA A 57 1.40 -8.09 13.59
N VAL A 58 2.69 -8.41 13.77
CA VAL A 58 3.18 -9.04 15.00
C VAL A 58 3.09 -8.07 16.17
N ALA A 59 3.46 -6.81 15.99
CA ALA A 59 3.32 -5.78 17.04
C ALA A 59 1.85 -5.60 17.47
N GLU A 60 0.90 -5.60 16.51
CA GLU A 60 -0.54 -5.58 16.79
C GLU A 60 -0.96 -6.81 17.60
N GLN A 61 -0.59 -8.01 17.14
CA GLN A 61 -0.96 -9.28 17.79
C GLN A 61 -0.43 -9.37 19.21
N GLN A 62 0.80 -8.92 19.45
CA GLN A 62 1.47 -8.99 20.74
C GLN A 62 1.14 -7.82 21.67
N GLY A 63 0.35 -6.83 21.20
CA GLY A 63 0.01 -5.65 21.99
C GLY A 63 1.20 -4.74 22.28
N PHE A 64 2.17 -4.64 21.37
CA PHE A 64 3.38 -3.83 21.57
C PHE A 64 3.18 -2.34 21.35
N PHE A 65 2.06 -1.94 20.73
CA PHE A 65 1.73 -0.53 20.58
C PHE A 65 1.11 0.03 21.86
N SER A 66 1.69 1.09 22.40
CA SER A 66 1.17 1.79 23.59
C SER A 66 0.07 2.81 23.23
N ARG A 67 -0.14 3.08 21.95
CA ARG A 67 -1.20 3.93 21.40
C ARG A 67 -1.99 3.17 20.34
N PRO A 68 -3.25 3.52 20.07
CA PRO A 68 -4.05 2.87 19.04
C PRO A 68 -3.44 3.01 17.64
N ILE A 69 -3.32 1.90 16.93
CA ILE A 69 -2.87 1.84 15.53
C ILE A 69 -3.96 1.11 14.74
N ASP A 70 -4.56 1.79 13.76
CA ASP A 70 -5.51 1.18 12.83
C ASP A 70 -4.81 0.68 11.58
N ILE A 71 -4.95 -0.60 11.29
CA ILE A 71 -4.41 -1.22 10.07
C ILE A 71 -5.53 -1.32 9.04
N VAL A 72 -5.44 -0.49 8.00
CA VAL A 72 -6.42 -0.42 6.89
C VAL A 72 -5.91 -1.23 5.70
N ARG A 73 -6.66 -2.25 5.29
CA ARG A 73 -6.25 -3.20 4.23
C ARG A 73 -6.82 -2.81 2.88
N PHE A 74 -5.96 -2.76 1.86
CA PHE A 74 -6.30 -2.44 0.47
C PHE A 74 -6.03 -3.65 -0.45
N ALA A 75 -6.79 -3.75 -1.54
CA ALA A 75 -6.64 -4.84 -2.51
C ALA A 75 -5.69 -4.48 -3.67
N SER A 76 -5.38 -3.20 -3.86
CA SER A 76 -4.51 -2.71 -4.93
C SER A 76 -3.65 -1.52 -4.50
N PRO A 77 -2.47 -1.32 -5.14
CA PRO A 77 -1.64 -0.12 -4.91
C PRO A 77 -2.41 1.18 -5.16
N MET A 78 -3.26 1.22 -6.17
CA MET A 78 -4.02 2.41 -6.53
C MET A 78 -4.98 2.83 -5.41
N GLU A 79 -5.71 1.87 -4.80
CA GLU A 79 -6.63 2.16 -3.69
C GLU A 79 -5.85 2.66 -2.45
N ARG A 80 -4.73 2.00 -2.11
CA ARG A 80 -3.84 2.39 -1.01
C ARG A 80 -3.29 3.81 -1.19
N ASP A 81 -2.76 4.11 -2.37
CA ASP A 81 -2.15 5.40 -2.66
C ASP A 81 -3.19 6.53 -2.69
N ALA A 82 -4.40 6.25 -3.18
CA ALA A 82 -5.51 7.19 -3.11
C ALA A 82 -5.92 7.49 -1.66
N ALA A 83 -5.95 6.49 -0.77
CA ALA A 83 -6.24 6.68 0.63
C ALA A 83 -5.18 7.57 1.32
N LEU A 84 -3.91 7.39 1.01
CA LEU A 84 -2.84 8.26 1.51
C LEU A 84 -2.97 9.70 0.96
N GLN A 85 -3.27 9.85 -0.34
CA GLN A 85 -3.46 11.17 -0.97
C GLN A 85 -4.61 11.97 -0.36
N THR A 86 -5.69 11.29 -0.01
CA THR A 86 -6.89 11.93 0.55
C THR A 86 -6.81 12.15 2.06
N GLY A 87 -5.76 11.67 2.73
CA GLY A 87 -5.66 11.73 4.19
C GLY A 87 -6.53 10.71 4.92
N SER A 88 -7.06 9.71 4.21
CA SER A 88 -7.83 8.63 4.84
C SER A 88 -6.95 7.66 5.64
N VAL A 89 -5.65 7.68 5.41
CA VAL A 89 -4.63 7.04 6.24
C VAL A 89 -3.45 7.99 6.46
N ASP A 90 -2.81 7.88 7.60
CA ASP A 90 -1.66 8.71 8.00
C ASP A 90 -0.35 8.24 7.37
N ALA A 91 -0.26 6.94 7.16
CA ALA A 91 0.91 6.31 6.56
C ALA A 91 0.48 5.10 5.70
N SER A 92 1.36 4.63 4.85
CA SER A 92 1.13 3.39 4.12
C SER A 92 2.42 2.62 3.84
N VAL A 93 2.35 1.29 3.95
CA VAL A 93 3.41 0.42 3.46
C VAL A 93 3.31 0.41 1.94
N THR A 94 4.34 0.91 1.26
CA THR A 94 4.37 1.08 -0.19
C THR A 94 5.74 0.72 -0.76
N ASP A 95 5.82 0.59 -2.07
CA ASP A 95 7.10 0.48 -2.75
C ASP A 95 7.72 1.86 -3.02
N TYR A 96 9.04 1.88 -3.24
CA TYR A 96 9.77 3.14 -3.47
C TYR A 96 9.30 3.88 -4.72
N MET A 97 8.79 3.17 -5.72
CA MET A 97 8.23 3.80 -6.92
C MET A 97 6.95 4.57 -6.59
N GLY A 98 6.01 3.95 -5.86
CA GLY A 98 4.80 4.59 -5.39
C GLY A 98 5.10 5.83 -4.53
N ALA A 99 6.07 5.71 -3.60
CA ALA A 99 6.51 6.82 -2.76
C ALA A 99 7.05 8.00 -3.60
N MET A 100 7.97 7.73 -4.54
CA MET A 100 8.51 8.75 -5.44
C MET A 100 7.47 9.35 -6.35
N LEU A 101 6.52 8.56 -6.84
CA LEU A 101 5.43 9.05 -7.69
C LEU A 101 4.53 10.04 -6.94
N LEU A 102 4.13 9.71 -5.70
CA LEU A 102 3.33 10.59 -4.86
C LEU A 102 4.08 11.88 -4.50
N HIS A 103 5.34 11.76 -4.11
CA HIS A 103 6.19 12.90 -3.79
C HIS A 103 6.42 13.81 -5.01
N SER A 104 6.64 13.24 -6.20
CA SER A 104 6.84 13.99 -7.44
C SER A 104 5.60 14.81 -7.86
N LYS A 105 4.41 14.39 -7.43
CA LYS A 105 3.14 15.11 -7.62
C LYS A 105 2.89 16.19 -6.55
N GLY A 106 3.85 16.41 -5.66
CA GLY A 106 3.79 17.45 -4.63
C GLY A 106 3.10 17.03 -3.33
N LEU A 107 2.78 15.74 -3.16
CA LEU A 107 2.27 15.25 -1.89
C LEU A 107 3.36 15.43 -0.81
N LYS A 108 2.98 16.00 0.32
CA LYS A 108 3.89 16.23 1.46
C LYS A 108 4.03 14.94 2.25
N VAL A 109 5.03 14.15 1.92
CA VAL A 109 5.27 12.83 2.47
C VAL A 109 6.74 12.57 2.72
N SER A 110 7.02 11.71 3.68
CA SER A 110 8.35 11.24 4.04
C SER A 110 8.40 9.73 4.11
N LEU A 111 9.52 9.15 3.71
CA LEU A 111 9.80 7.72 3.71
C LEU A 111 10.91 7.41 4.75
N PRO A 112 10.56 7.36 6.06
CA PRO A 112 11.54 7.19 7.13
C PRO A 112 11.91 5.75 7.43
N ILE A 113 11.16 4.76 6.93
CA ILE A 113 11.33 3.36 7.29
C ILE A 113 11.44 2.50 6.04
N ALA A 114 12.54 1.75 5.93
CA ALA A 114 12.69 0.67 4.95
C ALA A 114 11.96 -0.58 5.45
N CYS A 115 11.13 -1.19 4.60
CA CYS A 115 10.47 -2.46 4.86
C CYS A 115 11.13 -3.57 4.04
N GLN A 116 11.00 -4.80 4.52
CA GLN A 116 11.53 -5.97 3.85
C GLN A 116 10.39 -6.84 3.32
N GLY A 117 10.31 -6.96 2.00
CA GLY A 117 9.35 -7.79 1.29
C GLY A 117 10.00 -9.02 0.65
N GLY A 118 9.23 -9.76 -0.11
CA GLY A 118 9.69 -10.89 -0.90
C GLY A 118 8.81 -11.06 -2.13
N PHE A 119 9.45 -11.28 -3.28
CA PHE A 119 8.79 -11.48 -4.56
C PHE A 119 9.44 -12.66 -5.28
N ARG A 120 8.62 -13.42 -6.00
CA ARG A 120 9.09 -14.57 -6.79
C ARG A 120 8.42 -14.56 -8.16
N MET A 121 9.12 -15.09 -9.17
CA MET A 121 8.50 -15.42 -10.45
C MET A 121 7.69 -16.69 -10.28
N VAL A 122 6.43 -16.66 -10.68
CA VAL A 122 5.50 -17.80 -10.65
C VAL A 122 5.10 -18.11 -12.07
N PHE A 123 5.21 -19.39 -12.46
CA PHE A 123 4.84 -19.87 -13.79
C PHE A 123 3.40 -20.36 -13.81
N GLY A 124 2.72 -20.19 -14.94
CA GLY A 124 1.34 -20.62 -15.13
C GLY A 124 1.17 -22.14 -15.16
N GLN A 125 0.00 -22.59 -14.74
CA GLN A 125 -0.39 -24.01 -14.72
C GLN A 125 -0.32 -24.64 -16.12
N GLY A 126 0.20 -25.86 -16.19
CA GLY A 126 0.28 -26.61 -17.46
C GLY A 126 1.33 -26.08 -18.45
N LYS A 127 2.21 -25.16 -18.01
CA LYS A 127 3.28 -24.62 -18.85
C LYS A 127 4.60 -25.35 -18.56
N GLU A 128 5.25 -25.82 -19.62
CA GLU A 128 6.59 -26.40 -19.55
C GLU A 128 7.68 -25.31 -19.48
N LEU A 129 7.56 -24.42 -18.46
CA LEU A 129 8.46 -23.31 -18.23
C LEU A 129 9.30 -23.57 -16.98
N SER A 130 10.57 -23.20 -17.02
CA SER A 130 11.50 -23.52 -15.94
C SER A 130 12.52 -22.44 -15.62
N SER A 131 12.67 -21.47 -16.50
CA SER A 131 13.64 -20.41 -16.40
C SER A 131 13.11 -19.09 -16.95
N ILE A 132 13.81 -18.01 -16.67
CA ILE A 132 13.52 -16.69 -17.25
C ILE A 132 13.61 -16.73 -18.79
N ALA A 133 14.55 -17.49 -19.35
CA ALA A 133 14.74 -17.56 -20.80
C ALA A 133 13.51 -18.14 -21.54
N ASP A 134 12.76 -19.01 -20.90
CA ASP A 134 11.54 -19.62 -21.46
C ASP A 134 10.40 -18.61 -21.63
N LEU A 135 10.52 -17.42 -21.01
CA LEU A 135 9.49 -16.38 -21.00
C LEU A 135 9.51 -15.48 -22.25
N ARG A 136 10.42 -15.70 -23.17
CA ARG A 136 10.47 -14.98 -24.46
C ARG A 136 9.16 -15.19 -25.25
N ASN A 137 8.53 -14.10 -25.66
CA ASN A 137 7.24 -14.06 -26.38
C ASN A 137 6.05 -14.67 -25.60
N LYS A 138 6.15 -14.76 -24.27
CA LYS A 138 5.11 -15.29 -23.38
C LYS A 138 4.21 -14.17 -22.84
N HIS A 139 3.02 -14.55 -22.31
CA HIS A 139 2.07 -13.64 -21.69
C HIS A 139 2.42 -13.46 -20.22
N ILE A 140 2.88 -12.29 -19.86
CA ILE A 140 3.36 -11.96 -18.52
C ILE A 140 2.38 -11.03 -17.81
N GLY A 141 1.81 -11.50 -16.71
CA GLY A 141 0.89 -10.73 -15.88
C GLY A 141 1.63 -9.70 -15.04
N LEU A 142 1.21 -8.43 -15.13
CA LEU A 142 1.81 -7.34 -14.36
C LEU A 142 0.81 -6.21 -14.11
N SER A 143 1.19 -5.22 -13.33
CA SER A 143 0.51 -3.92 -13.24
C SER A 143 1.47 -2.84 -13.70
N SER A 144 1.07 -2.11 -14.73
CA SER A 144 1.88 -1.06 -15.35
C SER A 144 2.19 0.07 -14.37
N ASN A 145 3.37 0.64 -14.50
CA ASN A 145 3.84 1.76 -13.68
C ASN A 145 3.91 1.45 -12.18
N THR A 146 4.18 0.20 -11.83
CA THR A 146 4.42 -0.26 -10.46
C THR A 146 5.79 -0.91 -10.35
N LEU A 147 6.18 -1.22 -9.12
CA LEU A 147 7.38 -1.99 -8.85
C LEU A 147 7.42 -3.33 -9.58
N ILE A 148 6.27 -3.99 -9.75
CA ILE A 148 6.18 -5.27 -10.50
C ILE A 148 6.51 -5.06 -11.98
N ASP A 149 6.12 -3.92 -12.56
CA ASP A 149 6.52 -3.56 -13.93
C ASP A 149 8.05 -3.41 -14.05
N TYR A 150 8.64 -2.61 -13.16
CA TYR A 150 10.08 -2.44 -13.06
C TYR A 150 10.82 -3.78 -12.91
N ALA A 151 10.41 -4.58 -11.92
CA ALA A 151 11.02 -5.87 -11.64
C ALA A 151 10.89 -6.84 -12.83
N THR A 152 9.74 -6.84 -13.52
CA THR A 152 9.50 -7.66 -14.69
C THR A 152 10.43 -7.28 -15.84
N GLU A 153 10.53 -6.00 -16.18
CA GLU A 153 11.43 -5.54 -17.25
C GLU A 153 12.90 -5.83 -16.95
N ARG A 154 13.30 -5.69 -15.68
CA ARG A 154 14.68 -5.96 -15.25
C ARG A 154 15.01 -7.44 -15.13
N ALA A 155 14.02 -8.29 -14.88
CA ALA A 155 14.19 -9.74 -14.80
C ALA A 155 14.19 -10.40 -16.19
N LEU A 156 13.39 -9.89 -17.16
CA LEU A 156 13.22 -10.50 -18.47
C LEU A 156 14.31 -10.06 -19.45
N VAL A 157 15.51 -10.50 -19.16
CA VAL A 157 16.71 -10.24 -19.96
C VAL A 157 17.38 -11.56 -20.38
N ASP A 158 18.10 -11.54 -21.51
CA ASP A 158 18.90 -12.67 -21.95
C ASP A 158 20.24 -12.75 -21.18
N ALA A 159 21.04 -13.76 -21.48
CA ALA A 159 22.34 -13.98 -20.84
C ALA A 159 23.33 -12.80 -21.02
N SER A 160 23.08 -11.89 -21.98
CA SER A 160 23.88 -10.69 -22.19
C SER A 160 23.31 -9.47 -21.45
N GLY A 161 22.21 -9.64 -20.69
CA GLY A 161 21.51 -8.57 -19.99
C GLY A 161 20.61 -7.72 -20.88
N LYS A 162 20.34 -8.13 -22.12
CA LYS A 162 19.43 -7.40 -23.03
C LYS A 162 17.99 -7.85 -22.84
N PRO A 163 17.04 -6.89 -22.73
CA PRO A 163 15.61 -7.21 -22.67
C PRO A 163 15.18 -8.05 -23.88
N PHE A 164 14.34 -9.04 -23.66
CA PHE A 164 13.70 -9.79 -24.72
C PHE A 164 12.19 -9.53 -24.78
N PRO A 165 11.55 -9.75 -25.96
CA PRO A 165 10.13 -9.47 -26.13
C PRO A 165 9.27 -10.42 -25.31
N TYR A 166 8.18 -9.88 -24.75
CA TYR A 166 7.10 -10.60 -24.10
C TYR A 166 5.77 -9.82 -24.28
N THR A 167 4.63 -10.50 -24.14
CA THR A 167 3.32 -9.86 -24.17
C THR A 167 2.93 -9.43 -22.76
N ARG A 168 2.71 -8.14 -22.55
CA ARG A 168 2.24 -7.57 -21.29
C ARG A 168 0.75 -7.82 -21.15
N VAL A 169 0.34 -8.41 -20.03
CA VAL A 169 -1.07 -8.59 -19.68
C VAL A 169 -1.35 -7.79 -18.41
N GLU A 170 -2.16 -6.74 -18.55
CA GLU A 170 -2.48 -5.84 -17.44
C GLU A 170 -3.44 -6.48 -16.45
N VAL A 171 -2.99 -6.74 -15.23
CA VAL A 171 -3.78 -7.33 -14.14
C VAL A 171 -3.43 -6.62 -12.83
N GLN A 172 -4.23 -5.65 -12.43
CA GLN A 172 -3.96 -4.78 -11.28
C GLN A 172 -4.03 -5.53 -9.93
N LYS A 173 -5.00 -6.45 -9.79
CA LYS A 173 -5.25 -7.15 -8.54
C LYS A 173 -4.41 -8.41 -8.44
N ILE A 174 -3.57 -8.51 -7.41
CA ILE A 174 -2.67 -9.65 -7.19
C ILE A 174 -3.41 -10.99 -7.08
N PRO A 175 -4.55 -11.11 -6.34
CA PRO A 175 -5.31 -12.36 -6.30
C PRO A 175 -5.77 -12.83 -7.69
N ILE A 176 -6.25 -11.91 -8.54
CA ILE A 176 -6.70 -12.23 -9.91
C ILE A 176 -5.51 -12.71 -10.75
N ARG A 177 -4.34 -12.08 -10.59
CA ARG A 177 -3.12 -12.52 -11.29
C ARG A 177 -2.73 -13.95 -10.91
N LEU A 178 -2.86 -14.34 -9.64
CA LEU A 178 -2.64 -15.71 -9.20
C LEU A 178 -3.69 -16.67 -9.76
N GLU A 179 -4.97 -16.28 -9.85
CA GLU A 179 -6.02 -17.09 -10.48
C GLU A 179 -5.73 -17.35 -11.96
N MET A 180 -5.35 -16.32 -12.72
CA MET A 180 -4.99 -16.44 -14.14
C MET A 180 -3.74 -17.31 -14.35
N LEU A 181 -2.78 -17.31 -13.43
CA LEU A 181 -1.68 -18.27 -13.44
C LEU A 181 -2.18 -19.70 -13.17
N SER A 182 -3.09 -19.85 -12.20
CA SER A 182 -3.66 -21.17 -11.84
C SER A 182 -4.55 -21.74 -12.93
N SER A 183 -5.19 -20.92 -13.75
CA SER A 183 -5.99 -21.34 -14.91
C SER A 183 -5.13 -21.53 -16.18
N GLY A 184 -3.86 -21.13 -16.17
CA GLY A 184 -2.97 -21.18 -17.35
C GLY A 184 -3.23 -20.06 -18.37
N GLU A 185 -4.03 -19.06 -18.05
CA GLU A 185 -4.24 -17.87 -18.90
C GLU A 185 -3.01 -16.98 -18.98
N LEU A 186 -2.19 -16.96 -17.92
CA LEU A 186 -0.88 -16.32 -17.91
C LEU A 186 0.23 -17.37 -17.99
N ASP A 187 1.31 -17.04 -18.67
CA ASP A 187 2.50 -17.89 -18.71
C ASP A 187 3.37 -17.68 -17.47
N ALA A 188 3.50 -16.45 -16.98
CA ALA A 188 4.20 -16.14 -15.74
C ALA A 188 3.79 -14.77 -15.17
N ALA A 189 4.11 -14.53 -13.90
CA ALA A 189 4.07 -13.23 -13.27
C ALA A 189 5.00 -13.16 -12.05
N ILE A 190 5.50 -11.98 -11.72
CA ILE A 190 6.11 -11.72 -10.42
C ILE A 190 5.00 -11.49 -9.41
N LEU A 191 5.00 -12.27 -8.33
CA LEU A 191 4.05 -12.15 -7.22
C LEU A 191 4.79 -11.88 -5.91
N PRO A 192 4.23 -11.03 -5.03
CA PRO A 192 4.72 -10.90 -3.67
C PRO A 192 4.37 -12.14 -2.85
N GLU A 193 5.12 -12.36 -1.77
CA GLU A 193 4.67 -13.28 -0.73
C GLU A 193 3.48 -12.69 0.06
N PRO A 194 2.44 -13.48 0.35
CA PRO A 194 2.37 -14.96 0.31
C PRO A 194 1.86 -15.52 -1.02
N PHE A 195 1.49 -14.70 -2.00
CA PHE A 195 0.84 -15.17 -3.22
C PHE A 195 1.72 -16.13 -4.02
N ALA A 196 3.04 -15.95 -4.00
CA ALA A 196 3.96 -16.88 -4.62
C ALA A 196 3.95 -18.26 -3.92
N THR A 197 3.96 -18.28 -2.58
CA THR A 197 3.84 -19.53 -1.79
C THR A 197 2.46 -20.18 -1.96
N ILE A 198 1.37 -19.41 -2.02
CA ILE A 198 0.03 -19.93 -2.33
C ILE A 198 0.03 -20.58 -3.72
N GLY A 199 0.63 -19.94 -4.71
CA GLY A 199 0.80 -20.53 -6.05
C GLY A 199 1.57 -21.86 -6.01
N ALA A 200 2.69 -21.88 -5.30
CA ALA A 200 3.49 -23.10 -5.12
C ALA A 200 2.69 -24.22 -4.43
N SER A 201 1.87 -23.90 -3.43
CA SER A 201 1.01 -24.90 -2.77
C SER A 201 -0.07 -25.48 -3.66
N LYS A 202 -0.43 -24.77 -4.74
CA LYS A 202 -1.36 -25.23 -5.80
C LYS A 202 -0.61 -25.97 -6.93
N GLY A 203 0.69 -26.20 -6.80
CA GLY A 203 1.50 -26.91 -7.78
C GLY A 203 2.12 -26.01 -8.86
N LEU A 204 2.02 -24.68 -8.75
CA LEU A 204 2.70 -23.79 -9.68
C LEU A 204 4.20 -23.78 -9.39
N LYS A 205 4.99 -23.78 -10.44
CA LYS A 205 6.45 -23.65 -10.32
C LYS A 205 6.83 -22.21 -9.98
N THR A 206 7.80 -22.05 -9.09
CA THR A 206 8.32 -20.73 -8.70
C THR A 206 9.84 -20.70 -8.78
N ILE A 207 10.41 -19.56 -9.14
CA ILE A 207 11.84 -19.29 -9.07
C ILE A 207 12.11 -17.97 -8.38
N GLU A 208 13.29 -17.82 -7.82
CA GLU A 208 13.74 -16.55 -7.25
C GLU A 208 13.95 -15.51 -8.35
N VAL A 209 13.59 -14.27 -8.03
CA VAL A 209 13.97 -13.08 -8.82
C VAL A 209 15.26 -12.51 -8.17
N PRO A 210 16.19 -11.94 -8.95
CA PRO A 210 17.40 -11.35 -8.36
C PRO A 210 17.10 -10.40 -7.21
N ASN A 211 17.80 -10.52 -6.07
CA ASN A 211 17.53 -9.81 -4.82
C ASN A 211 17.45 -8.29 -4.99
N GLN A 212 18.30 -7.68 -5.85
CA GLN A 212 18.28 -6.25 -6.12
C GLN A 212 16.97 -5.76 -6.77
N LEU A 213 16.10 -6.67 -7.21
CA LEU A 213 14.80 -6.35 -7.81
C LEU A 213 13.63 -6.56 -6.86
N THR A 214 13.86 -7.15 -5.67
CA THR A 214 12.77 -7.64 -4.82
C THR A 214 12.99 -7.41 -3.32
N VAL A 215 14.18 -7.07 -2.88
CA VAL A 215 14.52 -6.83 -1.47
C VAL A 215 14.95 -5.38 -1.27
N GLY A 216 14.49 -4.75 -0.18
CA GLY A 216 14.86 -3.37 0.14
C GLY A 216 14.27 -2.33 -0.80
N ILE A 217 13.09 -2.59 -1.34
CA ILE A 217 12.41 -1.74 -2.32
C ILE A 217 11.00 -1.32 -1.88
N THR A 218 10.65 -1.63 -0.64
CA THR A 218 9.42 -1.19 0.03
C THR A 218 9.73 -0.42 1.30
N GLY A 219 8.81 0.38 1.76
CA GLY A 219 8.96 1.19 2.96
C GLY A 219 7.63 1.71 3.49
N LEU A 220 7.67 2.31 4.64
CA LEU A 220 6.51 2.97 5.23
C LEU A 220 6.60 4.47 4.94
N LEU A 221 5.66 4.94 4.13
CA LEU A 221 5.51 6.32 3.71
C LEU A 221 4.50 7.02 4.60
N PHE A 222 4.91 8.09 5.26
CA PHE A 222 4.06 8.91 6.13
C PHE A 222 3.65 10.20 5.45
N GLN A 223 2.46 10.69 5.75
CA GLN A 223 2.16 12.10 5.56
C GLN A 223 3.01 12.94 6.53
N ASP A 224 3.58 14.05 6.04
CA ASP A 224 4.35 14.96 6.87
C ASP A 224 3.52 15.55 8.01
N ALA A 225 2.22 15.76 7.76
CA ALA A 225 1.27 16.20 8.78
C ALA A 225 1.13 15.18 9.92
N ALA A 226 1.11 13.89 9.63
CA ALA A 226 1.04 12.85 10.66
C ALA A 226 2.31 12.82 11.51
N LEU A 227 3.48 12.94 10.89
CA LEU A 227 4.75 13.03 11.61
C LEU A 227 4.81 14.25 12.52
N ALA A 228 4.25 15.39 12.10
CA ALA A 228 4.26 16.62 12.85
C ALA A 228 3.21 16.64 13.99
N ASN A 229 2.02 16.11 13.75
CA ASN A 229 0.86 16.31 14.64
C ASN A 229 0.58 15.10 15.53
N LYS A 230 1.14 13.91 15.23
CA LYS A 230 0.87 12.64 15.94
C LYS A 230 2.14 12.01 16.52
N ALA A 231 3.06 12.84 17.03
CA ALA A 231 4.39 12.42 17.49
C ALA A 231 4.36 11.26 18.50
N GLU A 232 3.45 11.27 19.48
CA GLU A 232 3.30 10.22 20.48
C GLU A 232 2.82 8.89 19.86
N ALA A 233 1.91 8.95 18.88
CA ALA A 233 1.44 7.74 18.19
C ALA A 233 2.54 7.18 17.26
N VAL A 234 3.29 8.05 16.58
CA VAL A 234 4.45 7.66 15.76
C VAL A 234 5.55 7.04 16.61
N LYS A 235 5.85 7.61 17.79
CA LYS A 235 6.81 7.04 18.75
C LYS A 235 6.37 5.66 19.22
N SER A 236 5.11 5.52 19.64
CA SER A 236 4.52 4.22 20.02
C SER A 236 4.63 3.20 18.89
N PHE A 237 4.40 3.62 17.65
CA PHE A 237 4.55 2.77 16.47
C PHE A 237 5.99 2.28 16.31
N VAL A 238 6.97 3.17 16.33
CA VAL A 238 8.40 2.83 16.19
C VAL A 238 8.86 1.86 17.28
N GLU A 239 8.51 2.14 18.53
CA GLU A 239 8.85 1.26 19.66
C GLU A 239 8.21 -0.12 19.51
N GLY A 240 6.92 -0.17 19.15
CA GLY A 240 6.20 -1.43 18.96
C GLY A 240 6.75 -2.24 17.77
N TYR A 241 7.08 -1.56 16.67
CA TYR A 241 7.71 -2.16 15.48
C TYR A 241 9.06 -2.81 15.86
N ASN A 242 9.96 -2.07 16.54
CA ASN A 242 11.26 -2.60 16.95
C ASN A 242 11.12 -3.76 17.97
N LYS A 243 10.17 -3.67 18.90
CA LYS A 243 9.84 -4.79 19.80
C LYS A 243 9.40 -6.03 19.04
N ALA A 244 8.59 -5.87 17.99
CA ALA A 244 8.17 -7.00 17.16
C ALA A 244 9.35 -7.65 16.43
N ILE A 245 10.28 -6.87 15.90
CA ILE A 245 11.50 -7.40 15.27
C ILE A 245 12.31 -8.21 16.26
N ALA A 246 12.56 -7.66 17.44
CA ALA A 246 13.29 -8.37 18.52
C ALA A 246 12.57 -9.64 18.95
N TYR A 247 11.24 -9.58 19.11
CA TYR A 247 10.41 -10.73 19.46
C TYR A 247 10.49 -11.84 18.40
N MET A 248 10.33 -11.51 17.13
CA MET A 248 10.42 -12.46 16.02
C MET A 248 11.80 -13.13 15.93
N ALA A 249 12.87 -12.42 16.28
CA ALA A 249 14.24 -12.96 16.28
C ALA A 249 14.51 -13.90 17.47
N GLN A 250 13.82 -13.73 18.60
CA GLN A 250 14.07 -14.46 19.85
C GLN A 250 13.10 -15.63 20.08
N HIS A 251 11.96 -15.67 19.35
CA HIS A 251 10.90 -16.64 19.54
C HIS A 251 10.71 -17.50 18.29
N PRO A 252 10.39 -18.79 18.47
CA PRO A 252 10.11 -19.66 17.34
C PRO A 252 8.89 -19.17 16.57
N ARG A 253 8.92 -19.37 15.25
CA ARG A 253 7.90 -18.85 14.31
C ARG A 253 6.46 -19.25 14.69
N GLN A 254 6.28 -20.41 15.30
CA GLN A 254 4.98 -20.92 15.74
C GLN A 254 4.28 -20.01 16.75
N GLU A 255 5.03 -19.25 17.56
CA GLU A 255 4.48 -18.37 18.60
C GLU A 255 3.86 -17.08 18.02
N TRP A 256 4.29 -16.67 16.82
CA TRP A 256 3.81 -15.46 16.14
C TRP A 256 3.25 -15.73 14.73
N SER A 257 3.17 -16.99 14.28
CA SER A 257 2.58 -17.33 12.96
C SER A 257 1.13 -16.94 12.83
N GLY A 258 0.39 -16.81 13.94
CA GLY A 258 -0.97 -16.30 13.95
C GLY A 258 -1.12 -14.90 13.35
N ALA A 259 -0.07 -14.07 13.44
CA ALA A 259 -0.03 -12.79 12.72
C ALA A 259 -0.04 -13.01 11.19
N LEU A 260 0.73 -13.96 10.67
CA LEU A 260 0.74 -14.34 9.25
C LEU A 260 -0.62 -14.91 8.81
N GLU A 261 -1.21 -15.80 9.59
CA GLU A 261 -2.51 -16.39 9.29
C GLU A 261 -3.59 -15.31 9.17
N LYS A 262 -3.68 -14.42 10.15
CA LYS A 262 -4.64 -13.30 10.17
C LYS A 262 -4.35 -12.28 9.05
N LEU A 263 -3.07 -11.96 8.84
CA LEU A 263 -2.61 -10.99 7.85
C LEU A 263 -2.93 -11.43 6.43
N LEU A 264 -2.72 -12.70 6.15
CA LEU A 264 -2.68 -13.26 4.80
C LEU A 264 -3.90 -14.11 4.45
N GLY A 265 -4.72 -14.46 5.46
CA GLY A 265 -5.86 -15.35 5.29
C GLY A 265 -5.45 -16.76 4.83
N VAL A 266 -4.27 -17.24 5.22
CA VAL A 266 -3.74 -18.56 4.85
C VAL A 266 -3.78 -19.52 6.05
N PRO A 267 -3.90 -20.85 5.81
CA PRO A 267 -3.81 -21.83 6.89
C PRO A 267 -2.43 -21.80 7.58
N ALA A 268 -2.40 -22.16 8.87
CA ALA A 268 -1.19 -22.18 9.71
C ALA A 268 -0.01 -22.94 9.06
N GLU A 269 -0.28 -24.11 8.48
CA GLU A 269 0.75 -24.89 7.80
C GLU A 269 1.40 -24.17 6.62
N LEU A 270 0.62 -23.36 5.89
CA LEU A 270 1.12 -22.57 4.79
C LEU A 270 1.87 -21.35 5.29
N ALA A 271 1.36 -20.69 6.33
CA ALA A 271 2.02 -19.58 6.99
C ALA A 271 3.44 -19.92 7.43
N LEU A 272 3.66 -21.14 7.93
CA LEU A 272 4.99 -21.62 8.34
C LEU A 272 5.94 -21.88 7.16
N LYS A 273 5.43 -22.07 5.95
CA LYS A 273 6.23 -22.34 4.73
C LYS A 273 6.64 -21.09 3.95
N ILE A 274 6.02 -19.93 4.22
CA ILE A 274 6.34 -18.69 3.51
C ILE A 274 7.80 -18.32 3.79
N PRO A 275 8.65 -18.13 2.78
CA PRO A 275 10.01 -17.63 2.99
C PRO A 275 9.94 -16.17 3.49
N LEU A 276 10.61 -15.89 4.60
CA LEU A 276 10.64 -14.56 5.19
C LEU A 276 12.03 -13.94 4.99
N PRO A 277 12.09 -12.64 4.69
CA PRO A 277 13.34 -11.91 4.69
C PRO A 277 13.86 -11.74 6.13
N THR A 278 15.10 -11.30 6.28
CA THR A 278 15.59 -10.80 7.56
C THR A 278 14.99 -9.41 7.78
N TYR A 279 14.12 -9.30 8.77
CA TYR A 279 13.58 -8.00 9.17
C TYR A 279 14.58 -7.22 10.00
N THR A 280 14.59 -5.90 9.84
CA THR A 280 15.47 -4.99 10.58
C THR A 280 14.63 -3.98 11.36
N GLU A 281 15.16 -3.52 12.47
CA GLU A 281 14.61 -2.38 13.19
C GLU A 281 14.47 -1.17 12.25
N VAL A 282 13.75 -0.16 12.69
CA VAL A 282 13.53 1.06 11.90
C VAL A 282 14.85 1.62 11.37
N THR A 283 15.00 1.61 10.06
CA THR A 283 16.14 2.14 9.31
C THR A 283 15.67 2.92 8.10
N LEU A 284 16.44 3.93 7.71
CA LEU A 284 16.15 4.69 6.49
C LEU A 284 16.36 3.83 5.23
N PRO A 285 15.56 4.04 4.18
CA PRO A 285 15.87 3.56 2.85
C PRO A 285 17.25 4.04 2.38
N LYS A 286 17.98 3.19 1.70
CA LYS A 286 19.29 3.54 1.14
C LYS A 286 19.12 4.24 -0.21
N ALA A 287 19.83 5.32 -0.44
CA ALA A 287 19.82 6.01 -1.73
C ALA A 287 20.17 5.08 -2.91
N ALA A 288 21.07 4.12 -2.69
CA ALA A 288 21.44 3.12 -3.68
C ALA A 288 20.28 2.22 -4.15
N ASP A 289 19.27 2.02 -3.31
CA ASP A 289 18.09 1.20 -3.64
C ASP A 289 17.04 2.02 -4.41
N LEU A 290 16.96 3.34 -4.15
CA LEU A 290 16.02 4.23 -4.84
C LEU A 290 16.51 4.64 -6.25
N GLN A 291 17.80 4.86 -6.41
CA GLN A 291 18.37 5.46 -7.62
C GLN A 291 18.06 4.68 -8.92
N PRO A 292 18.21 3.34 -8.99
CA PRO A 292 17.89 2.59 -10.20
C PRO A 292 16.41 2.66 -10.58
N ILE A 293 15.51 2.72 -9.57
CA ILE A 293 14.07 2.85 -9.76
C ILE A 293 13.75 4.25 -10.28
N LEU A 294 14.36 5.29 -9.69
CA LEU A 294 14.18 6.68 -10.13
C LEU A 294 14.61 6.89 -11.59
N GLU A 295 15.76 6.33 -11.98
CA GLU A 295 16.23 6.41 -13.37
C GLU A 295 15.27 5.71 -14.33
N TRP A 296 14.75 4.54 -13.96
CA TRP A 296 13.75 3.84 -14.76
C TRP A 296 12.45 4.66 -14.88
N MET A 297 11.99 5.27 -13.78
CA MET A 297 10.81 6.14 -13.80
C MET A 297 10.98 7.35 -14.72
N LYS A 298 12.15 7.99 -14.69
CA LYS A 298 12.48 9.11 -15.60
C LYS A 298 12.47 8.67 -17.07
N ASN A 299 13.08 7.53 -17.36
CA ASN A 299 13.13 6.98 -18.72
C ASN A 299 11.74 6.61 -19.26
N LYS A 300 10.81 6.24 -18.37
CA LYS A 300 9.40 5.97 -18.70
C LYS A 300 8.53 7.23 -18.73
N GLY A 301 9.06 8.38 -18.36
CA GLY A 301 8.28 9.62 -18.25
C GLY A 301 7.27 9.62 -17.11
N LEU A 302 7.42 8.75 -16.10
CA LEU A 302 6.53 8.66 -14.94
C LEU A 302 6.73 9.80 -13.96
N VAL A 303 7.94 10.35 -13.93
CA VAL A 303 8.30 11.55 -13.18
C VAL A 303 9.06 12.52 -14.09
N PRO A 304 9.05 13.83 -13.81
CA PRO A 304 9.84 14.79 -14.57
C PRO A 304 11.34 14.42 -14.57
N ALA A 305 12.03 14.67 -15.69
CA ALA A 305 13.48 14.41 -15.78
C ALA A 305 14.30 15.16 -14.70
N THR A 306 13.79 16.31 -14.27
CA THR A 306 14.39 17.15 -13.21
C THR A 306 14.04 16.69 -11.80
N TYR A 307 13.11 15.74 -11.63
CA TYR A 307 12.72 15.26 -10.32
C TYR A 307 13.90 14.57 -9.63
N THR A 308 14.07 14.88 -8.35
CA THR A 308 14.98 14.18 -7.43
C THR A 308 14.17 13.67 -6.25
N ALA A 309 14.63 12.59 -5.61
CA ALA A 309 14.01 12.09 -4.39
C ALA A 309 14.49 12.86 -3.14
N GLU A 310 15.06 14.05 -3.33
CA GLU A 310 15.51 14.92 -2.24
C GLU A 310 14.35 15.31 -1.35
N GLY A 311 14.53 15.20 -0.03
CA GLY A 311 13.49 15.47 0.97
C GLY A 311 12.47 14.35 1.17
N LEU A 312 12.44 13.30 0.32
CA LEU A 312 11.57 12.14 0.51
C LEU A 312 12.08 11.25 1.66
N VAL A 313 13.36 10.89 1.64
CA VAL A 313 13.96 10.03 2.68
C VAL A 313 14.45 10.92 3.81
N ARG A 314 13.73 10.89 4.92
CA ARG A 314 14.03 11.68 6.12
C ARG A 314 13.81 10.84 7.38
N PRO A 315 14.63 10.99 8.42
CA PRO A 315 14.39 10.29 9.69
C PRO A 315 13.08 10.77 10.33
N ILE A 316 12.49 9.90 11.14
CA ILE A 316 11.47 10.32 12.09
C ILE A 316 12.19 11.18 13.12
N VAL A 317 11.89 12.47 13.16
CA VAL A 317 12.43 13.38 14.18
C VAL A 317 11.59 13.15 15.43
N ALA A 318 12.12 12.39 16.38
CA ALA A 318 11.61 12.37 17.74
C ALA A 318 12.21 13.61 18.45
N GLU A 319 11.41 14.63 18.72
CA GLU A 319 11.74 15.65 19.70
C GLU A 319 11.68 15.08 21.11
#